data_3ba9b9ec0f92fd1b56a7254b6b236bf5
#
_entry.id   3ba9b9ec0f92fd1b56a7254b6b236bf5
#
_cell.length_a   1.000
_cell.length_b   1.000
_cell.length_c   1.000
_cell.angle_alpha   90.00
_cell.angle_beta   90.00
_cell.angle_gamma   90.00
#
_symmetry.space_group_name_H-M   'P 1'
#
loop_
_entity.id
_entity.type
_entity.pdbx_description
1 polymer ?
#
loop_
_entity_poly.entity_id
_entity_poly.type
_entity_poly.pdbx_seq_one_letter_code
_entity_poly.pdbx_strand_id
1 'polypeptide(L)'
;MAGLVCFLALVSSSAFAANWPANTLDDLTDIKEAISENHPGPVDPENPKFVDWLNDGYEAAEKLAKKAKTKADYERVLRQYVNGFRDGHLLLYPAKPENLIWPGFLTRSDGEGKTTVSFTSPLSSFLEGSKLVGCDGTKTSDLLEQRVFNVRTNKDIPHEKIVDSPHLFLVAQNDQTKPKTCSFLVNGKLTDLYLDWSAIDPETAESNVRKASGNHRPELGIQKIDGVWFISLPTFNFWGERAVKIQNLITELGDKKEALHKAEFVVFDVRGNDGGNSGWGDQIVAKLWGARTARNLETSKDQTVDWRVSEYNEQALREQAIRSADAGLTDASKFRIRVADDMRKSRINGTDLMLDEARPTGPGLPLQTPSPFQGKVYLLTDWYCASACLDFADNMRNLADVVHIGQPTSADSVYIDNVWKDLPSGEMKFSWSLKVYRNRLCANNIWYDPVIRWTGGEMEDEAVAQWVKTLAN
;
A
#
# COMPACT_ATOMS: atom_id res chain seq x y z
N MET A 1 -32.40 -54.48 -38.72
CA MET A 1 -32.34 -53.57 -37.56
C MET A 1 -31.00 -53.74 -36.88
N ALA A 2 -30.03 -52.86 -37.15
CA ALA A 2 -28.71 -52.93 -36.56
C ALA A 2 -28.60 -51.80 -35.53
N GLY A 3 -28.50 -52.18 -34.25
CA GLY A 3 -28.38 -51.23 -33.14
C GLY A 3 -26.94 -50.75 -33.03
N LEU A 4 -26.77 -49.43 -33.14
CA LEU A 4 -25.50 -48.72 -32.94
C LEU A 4 -25.34 -48.44 -31.42
N VAL A 5 -24.41 -49.15 -30.79
CA VAL A 5 -24.03 -48.89 -29.39
C VAL A 5 -22.95 -47.81 -29.38
N CYS A 6 -23.30 -46.58 -28.98
CA CYS A 6 -22.34 -45.48 -28.70
C CYS A 6 -21.66 -45.73 -27.34
N PHE A 7 -20.36 -46.05 -27.36
CA PHE A 7 -19.51 -45.99 -26.16
C PHE A 7 -19.12 -44.52 -25.88
N LEU A 8 -19.69 -43.93 -24.86
CA LEU A 8 -19.19 -42.71 -24.27
C LEU A 8 -17.93 -43.05 -23.44
N ALA A 9 -16.76 -42.65 -23.98
CA ALA A 9 -15.56 -42.67 -23.19
C ALA A 9 -15.57 -41.47 -22.23
N LEU A 10 -15.80 -41.76 -20.93
CA LEU A 10 -15.56 -40.78 -19.86
C LEU A 10 -14.05 -40.52 -19.75
N VAL A 11 -13.58 -39.42 -20.31
CA VAL A 11 -12.25 -38.90 -20.03
C VAL A 11 -12.29 -38.31 -18.63
N SER A 12 -11.91 -39.10 -17.63
CA SER A 12 -11.61 -38.57 -16.29
C SER A 12 -10.37 -37.73 -16.38
N SER A 13 -10.50 -36.40 -16.39
CA SER A 13 -9.41 -35.49 -16.12
C SER A 13 -8.97 -35.69 -14.67
N SER A 14 -7.94 -36.52 -14.46
CA SER A 14 -7.23 -36.55 -13.19
C SER A 14 -6.57 -35.19 -13.01
N ALA A 15 -7.14 -34.35 -12.15
CA ALA A 15 -6.45 -33.16 -11.66
C ALA A 15 -5.18 -33.66 -10.96
N PHE A 16 -4.02 -33.49 -11.59
CA PHE A 16 -2.75 -33.74 -10.93
C PHE A 16 -2.67 -32.83 -9.70
N ALA A 17 -2.41 -33.42 -8.54
CA ALA A 17 -2.16 -32.65 -7.32
C ALA A 17 -0.97 -31.69 -7.59
N ALA A 18 -1.14 -30.41 -7.21
CA ALA A 18 -0.10 -29.40 -7.43
C ALA A 18 1.20 -29.85 -6.74
N ASN A 19 2.31 -29.76 -7.47
CA ASN A 19 3.64 -30.04 -6.95
C ASN A 19 4.19 -28.78 -6.25
N TRP A 20 3.75 -28.55 -5.02
CA TRP A 20 4.08 -27.33 -4.27
C TRP A 20 5.58 -27.09 -4.13
N PRO A 21 6.46 -28.09 -3.86
CA PRO A 21 7.90 -27.86 -3.86
C PRO A 21 8.45 -27.31 -5.18
N ALA A 22 8.05 -27.92 -6.31
CA ALA A 22 8.49 -27.48 -7.62
C ALA A 22 7.94 -26.08 -7.95
N ASN A 23 6.62 -25.87 -7.80
CA ASN A 23 6.02 -24.56 -8.05
C ASN A 23 6.67 -23.44 -7.21
N THR A 24 6.99 -23.74 -5.94
CA THR A 24 7.61 -22.75 -5.04
C THR A 24 9.04 -22.42 -5.51
N LEU A 25 9.81 -23.42 -5.94
CA LEU A 25 11.17 -23.22 -6.43
C LEU A 25 11.20 -22.46 -7.75
N ASP A 26 10.32 -22.82 -8.68
CA ASP A 26 10.22 -22.18 -9.99
C ASP A 26 9.86 -20.70 -9.85
N ASP A 27 8.84 -20.39 -9.06
CA ASP A 27 8.40 -19.01 -8.83
C ASP A 27 9.43 -18.21 -8.00
N LEU A 28 10.07 -18.82 -7.00
CA LEU A 28 11.12 -18.18 -6.23
C LEU A 28 12.33 -17.80 -7.10
N THR A 29 12.70 -18.69 -8.02
CA THR A 29 13.78 -18.44 -8.97
C THR A 29 13.42 -17.30 -9.92
N ASP A 30 12.21 -17.32 -10.47
CA ASP A 30 11.70 -16.29 -11.37
C ASP A 30 11.60 -14.91 -10.69
N ILE A 31 11.20 -14.85 -9.41
CA ILE A 31 11.22 -13.61 -8.61
C ILE A 31 12.65 -13.09 -8.46
N LYS A 32 13.61 -13.96 -8.10
CA LYS A 32 15.03 -13.56 -7.95
C LYS A 32 15.60 -13.02 -9.26
N GLU A 33 15.34 -13.69 -10.39
CA GLU A 33 15.78 -13.27 -11.72
C GLU A 33 15.14 -11.93 -12.09
N ALA A 34 13.82 -11.79 -11.92
CA ALA A 34 13.11 -10.54 -12.19
C ALA A 34 13.68 -9.36 -11.40
N ILE A 35 13.96 -9.56 -10.11
CA ILE A 35 14.59 -8.53 -9.27
C ILE A 35 16.01 -8.22 -9.75
N SER A 36 16.82 -9.24 -10.01
CA SER A 36 18.21 -9.06 -10.40
C SER A 36 18.36 -8.27 -11.69
N GLU A 37 17.49 -8.54 -12.66
CA GLU A 37 17.58 -7.95 -14.00
C GLU A 37 16.87 -6.60 -14.09
N ASN A 38 15.76 -6.42 -13.37
CA ASN A 38 14.81 -5.33 -13.66
C ASN A 38 14.57 -4.36 -12.51
N HIS A 39 14.89 -4.74 -11.26
CA HIS A 39 14.73 -3.85 -10.12
C HIS A 39 15.99 -2.97 -9.93
N PRO A 40 15.86 -1.66 -9.54
CA PRO A 40 17.04 -0.80 -9.31
C PRO A 40 17.97 -1.29 -8.20
N GLY A 41 17.41 -1.89 -7.14
CA GLY A 41 18.14 -2.26 -5.92
C GLY A 41 19.43 -3.05 -6.10
N PRO A 42 19.52 -4.07 -7.00
CA PRO A 42 20.76 -4.83 -7.22
C PRO A 42 21.94 -4.01 -7.73
N VAL A 43 21.67 -2.87 -8.36
CA VAL A 43 22.68 -1.97 -8.94
C VAL A 43 22.70 -0.60 -8.27
N ASP A 44 21.98 -0.45 -7.16
CA ASP A 44 21.89 0.80 -6.42
C ASP A 44 23.10 0.98 -5.48
N PRO A 45 24.01 1.95 -5.76
CA PRO A 45 25.18 2.17 -4.92
C PRO A 45 24.81 2.72 -3.53
N GLU A 46 23.60 3.28 -3.35
CA GLU A 46 23.15 3.80 -2.06
C GLU A 46 22.54 2.72 -1.15
N ASN A 47 22.23 1.53 -1.71
CA ASN A 47 21.67 0.40 -0.96
C ASN A 47 22.42 -0.92 -1.19
N PRO A 48 23.70 -1.03 -0.84
CA PRO A 48 24.48 -2.25 -1.11
C PRO A 48 23.95 -3.49 -0.37
N LYS A 49 23.22 -3.33 0.74
CA LYS A 49 22.59 -4.43 1.48
C LYS A 49 21.45 -5.12 0.74
N PHE A 50 20.94 -4.50 -0.30
CA PHE A 50 19.89 -5.10 -1.13
C PHE A 50 20.37 -6.42 -1.77
N VAL A 51 21.63 -6.44 -2.25
CA VAL A 51 22.24 -7.62 -2.86
C VAL A 51 22.50 -8.73 -1.84
N ASP A 52 22.83 -8.38 -0.59
CA ASP A 52 23.00 -9.37 0.46
C ASP A 52 21.70 -10.16 0.66
N TRP A 53 20.55 -9.47 0.81
CA TRP A 53 19.27 -10.14 0.96
C TRP A 53 18.83 -10.88 -0.31
N LEU A 54 19.11 -10.34 -1.49
CA LEU A 54 18.82 -11.01 -2.77
C LEU A 54 19.39 -12.43 -2.81
N ASN A 55 20.56 -12.65 -2.20
CA ASN A 55 21.26 -13.94 -2.18
C ASN A 55 20.96 -14.74 -0.90
N ASP A 56 21.23 -14.19 0.27
CA ASP A 56 21.07 -14.90 1.55
C ASP A 56 19.59 -15.24 1.82
N GLY A 57 18.69 -14.29 1.50
CA GLY A 57 17.24 -14.49 1.59
C GLY A 57 16.75 -15.57 0.64
N TYR A 58 17.30 -15.62 -0.58
CA TYR A 58 16.98 -16.67 -1.54
C TYR A 58 17.42 -18.04 -1.06
N GLU A 59 18.64 -18.20 -0.56
CA GLU A 59 19.13 -19.48 -0.02
C GLU A 59 18.27 -19.98 1.16
N ALA A 60 17.82 -19.07 2.02
CA ALA A 60 16.94 -19.41 3.12
C ALA A 60 15.57 -19.85 2.61
N ALA A 61 14.99 -19.11 1.65
CA ALA A 61 13.70 -19.41 1.04
C ALA A 61 13.72 -20.73 0.24
N GLU A 62 14.80 -21.02 -0.49
CA GLU A 62 14.98 -22.27 -1.23
C GLU A 62 14.93 -23.50 -0.32
N LYS A 63 15.53 -23.43 0.87
CA LYS A 63 15.48 -24.51 1.88
C LYS A 63 14.05 -24.76 2.37
N LEU A 64 13.23 -23.72 2.45
CA LEU A 64 11.82 -23.81 2.84
C LEU A 64 10.95 -24.28 1.66
N ALA A 65 11.21 -23.81 0.45
CA ALA A 65 10.51 -24.19 -0.76
C ALA A 65 10.52 -25.70 -1.00
N LYS A 66 11.68 -26.34 -0.81
CA LYS A 66 11.83 -27.80 -0.91
C LYS A 66 10.94 -28.59 0.08
N LYS A 67 10.41 -27.92 1.10
CA LYS A 67 9.55 -28.51 2.14
C LYS A 67 8.07 -28.10 2.03
N ALA A 68 7.72 -27.25 1.09
CA ALA A 68 6.35 -26.79 0.89
C ALA A 68 5.43 -27.95 0.55
N LYS A 69 4.32 -28.09 1.27
CA LYS A 69 3.34 -29.17 1.08
C LYS A 69 1.97 -28.67 0.67
N THR A 70 1.71 -27.39 0.88
CA THR A 70 0.42 -26.75 0.67
C THR A 70 0.58 -25.43 -0.04
N LYS A 71 -0.52 -24.89 -0.60
CA LYS A 71 -0.56 -23.54 -1.15
C LYS A 71 -0.14 -22.48 -0.10
N ALA A 72 -0.59 -22.66 1.16
CA ALA A 72 -0.20 -21.76 2.24
C ALA A 72 1.31 -21.78 2.54
N ASP A 73 1.98 -22.93 2.42
CA ASP A 73 3.45 -23.00 2.54
C ASP A 73 4.12 -22.28 1.38
N TYR A 74 3.67 -22.50 0.14
CA TYR A 74 4.13 -21.83 -1.06
C TYR A 74 4.04 -20.30 -0.90
N GLU A 75 2.86 -19.78 -0.59
CA GLU A 75 2.66 -18.34 -0.41
C GLU A 75 3.53 -17.75 0.70
N ARG A 76 3.61 -18.45 1.84
CA ARG A 76 4.43 -18.00 2.97
C ARG A 76 5.90 -17.87 2.58
N VAL A 77 6.47 -18.84 1.87
CA VAL A 77 7.87 -18.82 1.45
C VAL A 77 8.15 -17.63 0.53
N LEU A 78 7.32 -17.43 -0.52
CA LEU A 78 7.51 -16.33 -1.45
C LEU A 78 7.34 -14.97 -0.77
N ARG A 79 6.28 -14.81 0.06
CA ARG A 79 6.03 -13.57 0.79
C ARG A 79 7.16 -13.24 1.78
N GLN A 80 7.71 -14.23 2.49
CA GLN A 80 8.85 -14.02 3.39
C GLN A 80 10.09 -13.53 2.64
N TYR A 81 10.38 -14.10 1.47
CA TYR A 81 11.49 -13.65 0.65
C TYR A 81 11.29 -12.23 0.16
N VAL A 82 10.14 -11.94 -0.44
CA VAL A 82 9.81 -10.61 -0.98
C VAL A 82 9.76 -9.54 0.12
N ASN A 83 9.12 -9.84 1.26
CA ASN A 83 9.02 -8.91 2.39
C ASN A 83 10.37 -8.56 3.02
N GLY A 84 11.35 -9.45 2.91
CA GLY A 84 12.68 -9.23 3.48
C GLY A 84 13.50 -8.14 2.79
N PHE A 85 13.13 -7.71 1.57
CA PHE A 85 13.75 -6.57 0.90
C PHE A 85 13.40 -5.21 1.53
N ARG A 86 12.39 -5.16 2.38
CA ARG A 86 11.90 -3.91 3.00
C ARG A 86 11.49 -2.87 1.96
N ASP A 87 10.94 -3.33 0.86
CA ASP A 87 10.44 -2.52 -0.25
C ASP A 87 8.94 -2.73 -0.42
N GLY A 88 8.14 -1.70 -0.09
CA GLY A 88 6.69 -1.74 -0.17
C GLY A 88 6.14 -1.88 -1.60
N HIS A 89 6.99 -1.75 -2.62
CA HIS A 89 6.60 -1.91 -4.02
C HIS A 89 6.99 -3.27 -4.62
N LEU A 90 7.73 -4.11 -3.89
CA LEU A 90 7.85 -5.53 -4.21
C LEU A 90 6.64 -6.28 -3.67
N LEU A 91 5.67 -6.59 -4.54
CA LEU A 91 4.35 -7.07 -4.13
C LEU A 91 4.02 -8.43 -4.76
N LEU A 92 3.31 -9.23 -3.99
CA LEU A 92 2.76 -10.52 -4.43
C LEU A 92 1.24 -10.52 -4.26
N TYR A 93 0.52 -10.78 -5.34
CA TYR A 93 -0.94 -10.92 -5.33
C TYR A 93 -1.35 -12.28 -5.89
N PRO A 94 -2.44 -12.89 -5.37
CA PRO A 94 -3.04 -14.05 -6.00
C PRO A 94 -3.39 -13.77 -7.45
N ALA A 95 -3.05 -14.68 -8.37
CA ALA A 95 -3.41 -14.55 -9.79
C ALA A 95 -4.92 -14.71 -10.02
N LYS A 96 -5.60 -15.36 -9.09
CA LYS A 96 -7.06 -15.57 -9.08
C LYS A 96 -7.64 -15.11 -7.76
N PRO A 97 -8.88 -14.60 -7.74
CA PRO A 97 -9.57 -14.27 -6.51
C PRO A 97 -9.59 -15.47 -5.54
N GLU A 98 -9.25 -15.21 -4.29
CA GLU A 98 -9.28 -16.23 -3.24
C GLU A 98 -10.55 -16.11 -2.41
N ASN A 99 -11.11 -17.27 -2.04
CA ASN A 99 -12.16 -17.30 -1.06
C ASN A 99 -11.54 -17.10 0.33
N LEU A 100 -11.91 -16.01 0.98
CA LEU A 100 -11.46 -15.68 2.32
C LEU A 100 -12.41 -16.21 3.37
N ILE A 101 -11.86 -16.56 4.52
CA ILE A 101 -12.62 -16.96 5.71
C ILE A 101 -12.10 -16.23 6.95
N TRP A 102 -12.98 -16.04 7.93
CA TRP A 102 -12.71 -15.42 9.21
C TRP A 102 -13.56 -16.01 10.32
N PRO A 103 -13.20 -15.89 11.62
CA PRO A 103 -13.96 -16.46 12.72
C PRO A 103 -15.01 -15.50 13.32
N GLY A 104 -15.43 -14.47 12.57
CA GLY A 104 -16.41 -13.50 13.05
C GLY A 104 -15.81 -12.37 13.89
N PHE A 105 -14.49 -12.31 14.05
CA PHE A 105 -13.77 -11.24 14.73
C PHE A 105 -12.39 -11.01 14.11
N LEU A 106 -11.82 -9.82 14.33
CA LEU A 106 -10.44 -9.46 14.01
C LEU A 106 -9.77 -8.86 15.24
N THR A 107 -8.44 -8.91 15.27
CA THR A 107 -7.64 -8.40 16.38
C THR A 107 -6.71 -7.29 15.94
N ARG A 108 -6.34 -6.40 16.87
CA ARG A 108 -5.34 -5.35 16.68
C ARG A 108 -4.25 -5.47 17.74
N SER A 109 -2.99 -5.44 17.27
CA SER A 109 -1.83 -5.26 18.13
C SER A 109 -1.65 -3.76 18.45
N ASP A 110 -1.18 -3.45 19.66
CA ASP A 110 -0.75 -2.08 20.02
C ASP A 110 0.70 -1.79 19.59
N GLY A 111 1.36 -2.76 18.94
CA GLY A 111 2.78 -2.67 18.58
C GLY A 111 3.74 -2.99 19.74
N GLU A 112 3.28 -3.00 21.00
CA GLU A 112 4.07 -3.21 22.22
C GLU A 112 3.88 -4.60 22.86
N GLY A 113 3.08 -5.46 22.21
CA GLY A 113 2.90 -6.87 22.60
C GLY A 113 1.52 -7.21 23.19
N LYS A 114 0.61 -6.27 23.29
CA LYS A 114 -0.79 -6.54 23.62
C LYS A 114 -1.59 -6.63 22.32
N THR A 115 -2.42 -7.66 22.22
CA THR A 115 -3.32 -7.85 21.08
C THR A 115 -4.74 -8.03 21.61
N THR A 116 -5.67 -7.23 21.10
CA THR A 116 -7.07 -7.23 21.54
C THR A 116 -8.00 -7.46 20.35
N VAL A 117 -9.16 -8.04 20.61
CA VAL A 117 -10.25 -8.11 19.64
C VAL A 117 -10.76 -6.68 19.43
N SER A 118 -10.65 -6.17 18.22
CA SER A 118 -10.94 -4.77 17.86
C SER A 118 -12.10 -4.62 16.86
N PHE A 119 -12.55 -5.72 16.28
CA PHE A 119 -13.71 -5.76 15.40
C PHE A 119 -14.42 -7.11 15.54
N THR A 120 -15.75 -7.07 15.63
CA THR A 120 -16.56 -8.27 15.79
C THR A 120 -17.79 -8.24 14.89
N SER A 121 -18.22 -9.43 14.45
CA SER A 121 -19.60 -9.64 13.99
C SER A 121 -20.58 -9.60 15.18
N PRO A 122 -21.88 -9.40 14.95
CA PRO A 122 -22.86 -9.45 16.04
C PRO A 122 -22.80 -10.73 16.89
N LEU A 123 -22.50 -11.87 16.29
CA LEU A 123 -22.40 -13.16 16.98
C LEU A 123 -21.17 -13.28 17.89
N SER A 124 -20.12 -12.52 17.62
CA SER A 124 -18.86 -12.54 18.36
C SER A 124 -18.67 -11.29 19.25
N SER A 125 -19.69 -10.44 19.40
CA SER A 125 -19.64 -9.16 20.13
C SER A 125 -19.20 -9.29 21.59
N PHE A 126 -19.43 -10.43 22.24
CA PHE A 126 -18.97 -10.71 23.61
C PHE A 126 -17.42 -10.75 23.73
N LEU A 127 -16.70 -10.84 22.62
CA LEU A 127 -15.24 -10.79 22.58
C LEU A 127 -14.66 -9.38 22.47
N GLU A 128 -15.47 -8.37 22.17
CA GLU A 128 -15.01 -6.99 21.97
C GLU A 128 -14.10 -6.52 23.10
N GLY A 129 -12.94 -5.96 22.77
CA GLY A 129 -11.93 -5.50 23.74
C GLY A 129 -11.17 -6.60 24.49
N SER A 130 -11.51 -7.89 24.30
CA SER A 130 -10.85 -9.01 24.99
C SER A 130 -9.41 -9.17 24.50
N LYS A 131 -8.48 -9.49 25.41
CA LYS A 131 -7.07 -9.75 25.06
C LYS A 131 -6.93 -11.17 24.53
N LEU A 132 -6.32 -11.30 23.34
CA LEU A 132 -5.87 -12.59 22.82
C LEU A 132 -4.62 -13.05 23.56
N VAL A 133 -4.63 -14.28 24.09
CA VAL A 133 -3.52 -14.88 24.85
C VAL A 133 -2.69 -15.79 23.94
N GLY A 134 -3.34 -16.56 23.10
CA GLY A 134 -2.71 -17.47 22.13
C GLY A 134 -3.70 -18.39 21.46
N CYS A 135 -3.25 -19.20 20.51
CA CYS A 135 -4.08 -20.22 19.84
C CYS A 135 -3.30 -21.51 19.68
N ASP A 136 -3.98 -22.65 19.84
CA ASP A 136 -3.44 -24.00 19.66
C ASP A 136 -2.11 -24.21 20.41
N GLY A 137 -1.99 -23.65 21.64
CA GLY A 137 -0.80 -23.72 22.48
C GLY A 137 0.32 -22.75 22.11
N THR A 138 0.18 -21.95 21.03
CA THR A 138 1.15 -20.95 20.60
C THR A 138 0.76 -19.57 21.13
N LYS A 139 1.72 -18.83 21.68
CA LYS A 139 1.49 -17.46 22.19
C LYS A 139 1.15 -16.49 21.05
N THR A 140 0.37 -15.46 21.36
CA THR A 140 -0.04 -14.42 20.40
C THR A 140 1.14 -13.77 19.67
N SER A 141 2.23 -13.45 20.39
CA SER A 141 3.45 -12.86 19.79
C SER A 141 4.04 -13.75 18.69
N ASP A 142 4.14 -15.05 18.98
CA ASP A 142 4.74 -16.02 18.05
C ASP A 142 3.84 -16.29 16.85
N LEU A 143 2.50 -16.28 17.07
CA LEU A 143 1.51 -16.41 16.00
C LEU A 143 1.59 -15.21 15.04
N LEU A 144 1.59 -13.99 15.58
CA LEU A 144 1.71 -12.77 14.78
C LEU A 144 3.03 -12.76 14.00
N GLU A 145 4.14 -13.10 14.66
CA GLU A 145 5.45 -13.15 13.99
C GLU A 145 5.47 -14.14 12.83
N GLN A 146 4.95 -15.36 13.04
CA GLN A 146 4.98 -16.43 12.05
C GLN A 146 3.99 -16.24 10.90
N ARG A 147 2.80 -15.72 11.19
CA ARG A 147 1.69 -15.69 10.22
C ARG A 147 1.46 -14.33 9.57
N VAL A 148 1.92 -13.26 10.22
CA VAL A 148 1.66 -11.88 9.76
C VAL A 148 2.97 -11.14 9.55
N PHE A 149 3.74 -10.89 10.61
CA PHE A 149 4.85 -9.93 10.53
C PHE A 149 6.00 -10.38 9.63
N ASN A 150 6.30 -11.69 9.57
CA ASN A 150 7.32 -12.21 8.66
C ASN A 150 6.91 -12.21 7.19
N VAL A 151 5.60 -12.15 6.90
CA VAL A 151 5.07 -12.34 5.55
C VAL A 151 4.45 -11.08 4.93
N ARG A 152 4.17 -10.05 5.74
CA ARG A 152 3.48 -8.84 5.30
C ARG A 152 4.13 -7.53 5.78
N THR A 153 4.63 -7.51 7.02
CA THR A 153 4.96 -6.28 7.73
C THR A 153 6.42 -5.89 7.50
N ASN A 154 6.67 -4.65 7.12
CA ASN A 154 7.99 -4.06 7.23
C ASN A 154 8.27 -3.77 8.71
N LYS A 155 9.11 -4.59 9.33
CA LYS A 155 9.41 -4.53 10.77
C LYS A 155 10.13 -3.24 11.20
N ASP A 156 10.72 -2.53 10.25
CA ASP A 156 11.40 -1.27 10.49
C ASP A 156 10.40 -0.12 10.70
N ILE A 157 9.12 -0.34 10.35
CA ILE A 157 8.01 0.61 10.51
C ILE A 157 7.11 0.14 11.66
N PRO A 158 7.21 0.74 12.87
CA PRO A 158 6.54 0.21 14.07
C PRO A 158 5.02 0.09 13.96
N HIS A 159 4.36 1.06 13.30
CA HIS A 159 2.91 1.08 13.19
C HIS A 159 2.34 0.10 12.15
N GLU A 160 3.14 -0.44 11.22
CA GLU A 160 2.69 -1.51 10.32
C GLU A 160 2.25 -2.75 11.08
N LYS A 161 2.83 -3.04 12.24
CA LYS A 161 2.36 -4.13 13.10
C LYS A 161 0.92 -3.94 13.57
N ILE A 162 0.49 -2.69 13.75
CA ILE A 162 -0.89 -2.35 14.12
C ILE A 162 -1.81 -2.61 12.94
N VAL A 163 -1.43 -2.10 11.75
CA VAL A 163 -2.21 -2.19 10.51
C VAL A 163 -2.37 -3.63 10.03
N ASP A 164 -1.31 -4.44 10.12
CA ASP A 164 -1.29 -5.80 9.58
C ASP A 164 -1.85 -6.85 10.54
N SER A 165 -1.83 -6.59 11.84
CA SER A 165 -2.24 -7.60 12.84
C SER A 165 -3.65 -8.18 12.67
N PRO A 166 -4.66 -7.48 12.09
CA PRO A 166 -5.97 -8.06 11.82
C PRO A 166 -5.92 -9.28 10.88
N HIS A 167 -4.92 -9.36 10.00
CA HIS A 167 -4.79 -10.47 9.06
C HIS A 167 -4.47 -11.82 9.72
N LEU A 168 -4.19 -11.84 11.04
CA LEU A 168 -4.04 -13.11 11.77
C LEU A 168 -5.30 -13.98 11.64
N PHE A 169 -6.49 -13.36 11.58
CA PHE A 169 -7.78 -14.01 11.51
C PHE A 169 -8.53 -13.80 10.19
N LEU A 170 -7.81 -13.42 9.15
CA LEU A 170 -8.32 -13.37 7.78
C LEU A 170 -7.42 -14.22 6.89
N VAL A 171 -7.90 -15.38 6.47
CA VAL A 171 -7.07 -16.37 5.78
C VAL A 171 -7.80 -16.97 4.57
N ALA A 172 -7.04 -17.57 3.66
CA ALA A 172 -7.62 -18.32 2.56
C ALA A 172 -8.42 -19.53 3.07
N GLN A 173 -9.53 -19.86 2.42
CA GLN A 173 -10.43 -20.96 2.82
C GLN A 173 -9.71 -22.31 2.92
N ASN A 174 -8.72 -22.53 2.08
CA ASN A 174 -7.93 -23.77 2.02
C ASN A 174 -6.71 -23.78 2.97
N ASP A 175 -6.50 -22.75 3.79
CA ASP A 175 -5.42 -22.74 4.78
C ASP A 175 -5.66 -23.80 5.87
N GLN A 176 -4.91 -24.89 5.78
CA GLN A 176 -4.97 -26.01 6.75
C GLN A 176 -4.28 -25.68 8.08
N THR A 177 -3.53 -24.57 8.13
CA THR A 177 -2.76 -24.14 9.30
C THR A 177 -3.48 -23.07 10.13
N LYS A 178 -4.70 -22.69 9.75
CA LYS A 178 -5.51 -21.73 10.49
C LYS A 178 -5.75 -22.19 11.94
N PRO A 179 -5.78 -21.27 12.91
CA PRO A 179 -6.04 -21.60 14.30
C PRO A 179 -7.38 -22.32 14.49
N LYS A 180 -7.43 -23.29 15.41
CA LYS A 180 -8.65 -24.06 15.74
C LYS A 180 -9.24 -23.62 17.07
N THR A 181 -8.40 -23.44 18.09
CA THR A 181 -8.82 -23.03 19.43
C THR A 181 -7.97 -21.87 19.90
N CYS A 182 -8.58 -20.80 20.36
CA CYS A 182 -7.86 -19.66 20.92
C CYS A 182 -8.31 -19.35 22.34
N SER A 183 -7.37 -18.88 23.16
CA SER A 183 -7.59 -18.44 24.53
C SER A 183 -7.66 -16.92 24.59
N PHE A 184 -8.70 -16.40 25.23
CA PHE A 184 -8.95 -14.97 25.41
C PHE A 184 -9.10 -14.64 26.90
N LEU A 185 -8.71 -13.43 27.28
CA LEU A 185 -9.02 -12.85 28.58
C LEU A 185 -10.29 -11.99 28.45
N VAL A 186 -11.45 -12.60 28.67
CA VAL A 186 -12.76 -11.97 28.56
C VAL A 186 -13.20 -11.50 29.95
N ASN A 187 -13.37 -10.21 30.17
CA ASN A 187 -13.71 -9.62 31.48
C ASN A 187 -12.85 -10.15 32.63
N GLY A 188 -11.53 -10.30 32.39
CA GLY A 188 -10.59 -10.80 33.37
C GLY A 188 -10.56 -12.31 33.57
N LYS A 189 -11.41 -13.08 32.88
CA LYS A 189 -11.46 -14.55 32.95
C LYS A 189 -10.85 -15.17 31.69
N LEU A 190 -9.93 -16.12 31.86
CA LEU A 190 -9.40 -16.92 30.76
C LEU A 190 -10.50 -17.82 30.19
N THR A 191 -10.72 -17.72 28.88
CA THR A 191 -11.78 -18.45 28.17
C THR A 191 -11.21 -19.00 26.89
N ASP A 192 -11.34 -20.32 26.71
CA ASP A 192 -10.94 -21.00 25.47
C ASP A 192 -12.15 -21.12 24.54
N LEU A 193 -11.95 -20.78 23.27
CA LEU A 193 -12.99 -20.82 22.25
C LEU A 193 -12.50 -21.61 21.04
N TYR A 194 -13.34 -22.54 20.60
CA TYR A 194 -13.20 -23.17 19.30
C TYR A 194 -13.66 -22.18 18.21
N LEU A 195 -12.83 -21.99 17.19
CA LEU A 195 -13.10 -21.02 16.13
C LEU A 195 -13.97 -21.63 15.04
N ASP A 196 -15.10 -21.01 14.79
CA ASP A 196 -15.98 -21.33 13.65
C ASP A 196 -15.69 -20.37 12.50
N TRP A 197 -15.11 -20.91 11.42
CA TRP A 197 -14.64 -20.15 10.28
C TRP A 197 -15.71 -20.08 9.20
N SER A 198 -16.14 -18.88 8.84
CA SER A 198 -17.13 -18.60 7.81
C SER A 198 -16.56 -17.82 6.65
N ALA A 199 -17.14 -17.98 5.46
CA ALA A 199 -16.75 -17.22 4.28
C ALA A 199 -17.04 -15.73 4.45
N ILE A 200 -16.17 -14.89 3.89
CA ILE A 200 -16.34 -13.45 3.82
C ILE A 200 -15.92 -12.98 2.42
N ASP A 201 -16.68 -12.05 1.84
CA ASP A 201 -16.32 -11.48 0.56
C ASP A 201 -15.11 -10.51 0.71
N PRO A 202 -14.27 -10.37 -0.32
CA PRO A 202 -13.04 -9.58 -0.23
C PRO A 202 -13.23 -8.10 0.12
N GLU A 203 -14.31 -7.47 -0.35
CA GLU A 203 -14.58 -6.05 -0.09
C GLU A 203 -14.97 -5.84 1.38
N THR A 204 -15.86 -6.68 1.90
CA THR A 204 -16.22 -6.69 3.32
C THR A 204 -15.01 -7.01 4.20
N ALA A 205 -14.16 -7.96 3.78
CA ALA A 205 -12.94 -8.31 4.50
C ALA A 205 -11.98 -7.12 4.61
N GLU A 206 -11.73 -6.40 3.51
CA GLU A 206 -10.90 -5.20 3.50
C GLU A 206 -11.48 -4.11 4.40
N SER A 207 -12.79 -3.85 4.31
CA SER A 207 -13.48 -2.89 5.17
C SER A 207 -13.32 -3.26 6.66
N ASN A 208 -13.50 -4.54 7.01
CA ASN A 208 -13.37 -5.02 8.39
C ASN A 208 -11.94 -4.92 8.91
N VAL A 209 -10.92 -5.20 8.08
CA VAL A 209 -9.50 -5.03 8.42
C VAL A 209 -9.21 -3.57 8.73
N ARG A 210 -9.69 -2.63 7.92
CA ARG A 210 -9.52 -1.19 8.15
C ARG A 210 -10.15 -0.76 9.48
N LYS A 211 -11.38 -1.18 9.76
CA LYS A 211 -12.04 -0.90 11.04
C LYS A 211 -11.28 -1.52 12.22
N ALA A 212 -10.86 -2.77 12.07
CA ALA A 212 -10.10 -3.48 13.12
C ALA A 212 -8.79 -2.78 13.44
N SER A 213 -8.09 -2.21 12.46
CA SER A 213 -6.87 -1.42 12.67
C SER A 213 -7.13 -0.01 13.22
N GLY A 214 -8.38 0.37 13.43
CA GLY A 214 -8.76 1.69 13.96
C GLY A 214 -8.71 2.78 12.90
N ASN A 215 -8.95 2.42 11.66
CA ASN A 215 -8.86 3.33 10.53
C ASN A 215 -10.23 3.66 9.95
N HIS A 216 -10.51 4.95 9.89
CA HIS A 216 -11.62 5.52 9.16
C HIS A 216 -11.15 5.90 7.75
N ARG A 217 -11.93 5.54 6.72
CA ARG A 217 -11.70 5.98 5.35
C ARG A 217 -12.88 6.85 4.92
N PRO A 218 -12.72 8.17 4.83
CA PRO A 218 -13.80 9.06 4.43
C PRO A 218 -14.19 8.81 2.96
N GLU A 219 -15.36 9.29 2.55
CA GLU A 219 -15.69 9.36 1.14
C GLU A 219 -14.99 10.53 0.45
N LEU A 220 -14.65 10.35 -0.84
CA LEU A 220 -14.06 11.41 -1.66
C LEU A 220 -15.06 12.58 -1.78
N GLY A 221 -14.67 13.78 -1.37
CA GLY A 221 -15.57 14.93 -1.47
C GLY A 221 -15.17 16.15 -0.69
N ILE A 222 -16.03 17.15 -0.73
CA ILE A 222 -15.92 18.37 0.07
C ILE A 222 -17.19 18.47 0.93
N GLN A 223 -17.01 18.47 2.23
CA GLN A 223 -18.12 18.59 3.17
C GLN A 223 -17.80 19.59 4.30
N LYS A 224 -18.85 20.07 4.97
CA LYS A 224 -18.70 20.94 6.13
C LYS A 224 -19.36 20.30 7.33
N ILE A 225 -18.55 19.98 8.35
CA ILE A 225 -19.00 19.34 9.58
C ILE A 225 -18.70 20.30 10.72
N ASP A 226 -19.70 20.68 11.49
CA ASP A 226 -19.58 21.59 12.64
C ASP A 226 -18.79 22.90 12.37
N GLY A 227 -18.88 23.41 11.15
CA GLY A 227 -18.18 24.63 10.76
C GLY A 227 -16.80 24.40 10.13
N VAL A 228 -16.22 23.21 10.24
CA VAL A 228 -14.95 22.80 9.66
C VAL A 228 -15.16 22.26 8.24
N TRP A 229 -14.42 22.75 7.25
CA TRP A 229 -14.40 22.22 5.91
C TRP A 229 -13.45 21.04 5.81
N PHE A 230 -13.95 19.91 5.33
CA PHE A 230 -13.15 18.72 5.00
C PHE A 230 -13.05 18.59 3.48
N ILE A 231 -11.82 18.44 2.99
CA ILE A 231 -11.48 18.04 1.63
C ILE A 231 -10.93 16.63 1.75
N SER A 232 -11.83 15.64 1.58
CA SER A 232 -11.52 14.23 1.82
C SER A 232 -10.97 13.57 0.57
N LEU A 233 -9.76 13.01 0.68
CA LEU A 233 -8.94 12.43 -0.38
C LEU A 233 -8.53 11.00 0.02
N PRO A 234 -9.47 10.03 0.09
CA PRO A 234 -9.21 8.69 0.63
C PRO A 234 -8.30 7.82 -0.22
N THR A 235 -7.96 8.24 -1.42
CA THR A 235 -7.02 7.56 -2.33
C THR A 235 -6.64 8.51 -3.47
N PHE A 236 -5.49 8.25 -4.09
CA PHE A 236 -5.11 8.83 -5.39
C PHE A 236 -5.14 7.79 -6.52
N ASN A 237 -5.69 6.61 -6.27
CA ASN A 237 -5.81 5.53 -7.26
C ASN A 237 -7.01 5.74 -8.20
N PHE A 238 -6.97 6.85 -8.95
CA PHE A 238 -7.97 7.21 -9.94
C PHE A 238 -7.39 7.11 -11.36
N TRP A 239 -7.67 5.98 -12.05
CA TRP A 239 -7.23 5.70 -13.40
C TRP A 239 -8.41 5.41 -14.31
N GLY A 240 -8.25 5.67 -15.63
CA GLY A 240 -9.28 5.43 -16.64
C GLY A 240 -10.58 6.16 -16.30
N GLU A 241 -11.70 5.48 -16.42
CA GLU A 241 -13.03 6.05 -16.16
C GLU A 241 -13.22 6.58 -14.73
N ARG A 242 -12.50 6.02 -13.76
CA ARG A 242 -12.55 6.50 -12.37
C ARG A 242 -11.91 7.88 -12.19
N ALA A 243 -11.04 8.30 -13.11
CA ALA A 243 -10.39 9.62 -13.04
C ALA A 243 -11.41 10.78 -13.06
N VAL A 244 -12.59 10.59 -13.64
CA VAL A 244 -13.65 11.61 -13.64
C VAL A 244 -14.07 12.04 -12.22
N LYS A 245 -14.00 11.13 -11.24
CA LYS A 245 -14.39 11.44 -9.86
C LYS A 245 -13.48 12.49 -9.23
N ILE A 246 -12.16 12.30 -9.34
CA ILE A 246 -11.20 13.26 -8.78
C ILE A 246 -11.15 14.56 -9.62
N GLN A 247 -11.36 14.49 -10.93
CA GLN A 247 -11.46 15.68 -11.79
C GLN A 247 -12.65 16.55 -11.41
N ASN A 248 -13.81 15.92 -11.12
CA ASN A 248 -14.99 16.63 -10.62
C ASN A 248 -14.70 17.31 -9.28
N LEU A 249 -14.02 16.62 -8.35
CA LEU A 249 -13.61 17.22 -7.08
C LEU A 249 -12.70 18.45 -7.32
N ILE A 250 -11.70 18.34 -8.20
CA ILE A 250 -10.79 19.45 -8.52
C ILE A 250 -11.55 20.63 -9.14
N THR A 251 -12.58 20.36 -9.93
CA THR A 251 -13.47 21.39 -10.47
C THR A 251 -14.26 22.07 -9.34
N GLU A 252 -14.89 21.28 -8.48
CA GLU A 252 -15.65 21.76 -7.32
C GLU A 252 -14.76 22.58 -6.34
N LEU A 253 -13.49 22.19 -6.14
CA LEU A 253 -12.51 22.99 -5.38
C LEU A 253 -12.33 24.38 -6.01
N GLY A 254 -12.33 24.47 -7.33
CA GLY A 254 -12.29 25.75 -8.03
C GLY A 254 -13.52 26.63 -7.76
N ASP A 255 -14.71 26.03 -7.80
CA ASP A 255 -15.97 26.73 -7.56
C ASP A 255 -16.11 27.19 -6.10
N LYS A 256 -15.62 26.40 -5.16
CA LYS A 256 -15.65 26.69 -3.72
C LYS A 256 -14.41 27.45 -3.21
N LYS A 257 -13.46 27.79 -4.09
CA LYS A 257 -12.15 28.34 -3.71
C LYS A 257 -12.26 29.55 -2.80
N GLU A 258 -13.10 30.52 -3.13
CA GLU A 258 -13.28 31.74 -2.34
C GLU A 258 -13.85 31.45 -0.95
N ALA A 259 -14.80 30.52 -0.85
CA ALA A 259 -15.38 30.09 0.43
C ALA A 259 -14.36 29.37 1.31
N LEU A 260 -13.54 28.50 0.70
CA LEU A 260 -12.47 27.78 1.40
C LEU A 260 -11.38 28.73 1.88
N HIS A 261 -10.97 29.72 1.06
CA HIS A 261 -9.97 30.72 1.46
C HIS A 261 -10.42 31.62 2.64
N LYS A 262 -11.73 31.86 2.77
CA LYS A 262 -12.34 32.63 3.87
C LYS A 262 -12.74 31.77 5.07
N ALA A 263 -12.62 30.46 4.96
CA ALA A 263 -13.03 29.53 6.03
C ALA A 263 -12.11 29.68 7.25
N GLU A 264 -12.69 29.55 8.44
CA GLU A 264 -11.95 29.54 9.71
C GLU A 264 -11.07 28.27 9.82
N PHE A 265 -11.60 27.10 9.38
CA PHE A 265 -10.92 25.81 9.43
C PHE A 265 -11.10 25.05 8.12
N VAL A 266 -9.98 24.57 7.56
CA VAL A 266 -9.94 23.67 6.40
C VAL A 266 -9.04 22.48 6.73
N VAL A 267 -9.54 21.28 6.52
CA VAL A 267 -8.84 20.01 6.73
C VAL A 267 -8.68 19.31 5.40
N PHE A 268 -7.46 19.06 4.98
CA PHE A 268 -7.14 18.13 3.91
C PHE A 268 -7.01 16.75 4.54
N ASP A 269 -8.04 15.95 4.36
CA ASP A 269 -8.19 14.65 4.99
C ASP A 269 -7.72 13.54 4.05
N VAL A 270 -6.54 12.97 4.36
CA VAL A 270 -5.97 11.86 3.60
C VAL A 270 -6.02 10.54 4.37
N ARG A 271 -6.91 10.41 5.35
CA ARG A 271 -7.09 9.14 6.06
C ARG A 271 -7.45 8.03 5.07
N GLY A 272 -6.80 6.87 5.21
CA GLY A 272 -6.99 5.71 4.33
C GLY A 272 -6.41 5.84 2.93
N ASN A 273 -5.61 6.88 2.63
CA ASN A 273 -5.03 7.11 1.32
C ASN A 273 -3.72 6.32 1.16
N ASP A 274 -3.79 5.22 0.46
CA ASP A 274 -2.69 4.31 0.15
C ASP A 274 -1.87 4.70 -1.11
N GLY A 275 -2.11 5.90 -1.65
CA GLY A 275 -1.39 6.43 -2.80
C GLY A 275 -2.13 6.32 -4.13
N GLY A 276 -1.37 6.20 -5.22
CA GLY A 276 -1.85 6.17 -6.60
C GLY A 276 -1.08 7.11 -7.52
N ASN A 277 -1.73 8.13 -8.07
CA ASN A 277 -1.14 9.12 -8.97
C ASN A 277 -0.88 10.44 -8.25
N SER A 278 0.39 10.78 -8.01
CA SER A 278 0.82 12.01 -7.33
C SER A 278 0.33 13.29 -8.03
N GLY A 279 0.15 13.25 -9.34
CA GLY A 279 -0.33 14.41 -10.12
C GLY A 279 -1.72 14.91 -9.70
N TRP A 280 -2.52 14.11 -9.00
CA TRP A 280 -3.78 14.61 -8.43
C TRP A 280 -3.55 15.55 -7.26
N GLY A 281 -2.61 15.22 -6.38
CA GLY A 281 -2.18 16.10 -5.28
C GLY A 281 -1.62 17.43 -5.80
N ASP A 282 -0.77 17.39 -6.83
CA ASP A 282 -0.21 18.58 -7.46
C ASP A 282 -1.27 19.50 -8.06
N GLN A 283 -2.28 18.92 -8.73
CA GLN A 283 -3.41 19.68 -9.28
C GLN A 283 -4.27 20.32 -8.19
N ILE A 284 -4.48 19.66 -7.04
CA ILE A 284 -5.20 20.22 -5.89
C ILE A 284 -4.44 21.42 -5.33
N VAL A 285 -3.13 21.30 -5.12
CA VAL A 285 -2.28 22.41 -4.67
C VAL A 285 -2.31 23.55 -5.68
N ALA A 286 -2.15 23.26 -6.98
CA ALA A 286 -2.19 24.28 -8.03
C ALA A 286 -3.57 24.99 -8.08
N LYS A 287 -4.67 24.28 -7.85
CA LYS A 287 -6.01 24.84 -7.85
C LYS A 287 -6.22 25.83 -6.71
N LEU A 288 -5.74 25.52 -5.51
CA LEU A 288 -6.02 26.31 -4.30
C LEU A 288 -4.92 27.35 -4.00
N TRP A 289 -3.64 26.99 -4.08
CA TRP A 289 -2.52 27.91 -3.84
C TRP A 289 -1.97 28.58 -5.11
N GLY A 290 -2.38 28.10 -6.29
CA GLY A 290 -1.99 28.62 -7.59
C GLY A 290 -0.83 27.84 -8.23
N ALA A 291 -0.81 27.83 -9.56
CA ALA A 291 0.16 27.07 -10.37
C ALA A 291 1.64 27.48 -10.12
N ARG A 292 1.88 28.73 -9.71
CA ARG A 292 3.25 29.19 -9.35
C ARG A 292 3.73 28.52 -8.07
N THR A 293 2.89 28.46 -7.04
CA THR A 293 3.20 27.79 -5.77
C THR A 293 3.47 26.31 -5.99
N ALA A 294 2.60 25.60 -6.71
CA ALA A 294 2.78 24.19 -7.05
C ALA A 294 4.13 23.95 -7.77
N ARG A 295 4.47 24.74 -8.78
CA ARG A 295 5.77 24.62 -9.46
C ARG A 295 6.95 24.89 -8.52
N ASN A 296 6.84 25.86 -7.62
CA ASN A 296 7.90 26.17 -6.66
C ASN A 296 8.11 24.99 -5.68
N LEU A 297 7.03 24.37 -5.22
CA LEU A 297 7.10 23.16 -4.39
C LEU A 297 7.81 22.01 -5.12
N GLU A 298 7.49 21.78 -6.37
CA GLU A 298 8.12 20.75 -7.18
C GLU A 298 9.61 21.04 -7.45
N THR A 299 9.96 22.29 -7.80
CA THR A 299 11.35 22.69 -8.11
C THR A 299 12.23 22.88 -6.86
N SER A 300 11.63 23.04 -5.67
CA SER A 300 12.39 23.12 -4.40
C SER A 300 12.89 21.76 -3.94
N LYS A 301 12.34 20.68 -4.49
CA LYS A 301 12.77 19.31 -4.21
C LYS A 301 14.00 19.02 -5.05
N ASP A 302 15.16 18.89 -4.41
CA ASP A 302 16.41 18.43 -5.07
C ASP A 302 16.33 16.91 -5.36
N GLN A 303 15.22 16.52 -5.98
CA GLN A 303 14.92 15.11 -6.29
C GLN A 303 15.34 14.79 -7.72
N THR A 304 16.05 13.71 -7.88
CA THR A 304 16.32 13.10 -9.17
C THR A 304 15.77 11.68 -9.23
N VAL A 305 15.74 11.10 -10.41
CA VAL A 305 15.22 9.76 -10.65
C VAL A 305 16.22 9.00 -11.49
N ASP A 306 16.64 7.83 -10.99
CA ASP A 306 17.41 6.88 -11.78
C ASP A 306 16.50 5.72 -12.22
N TRP A 307 16.41 5.48 -13.52
CA TRP A 307 15.65 4.37 -14.09
C TRP A 307 16.52 3.12 -14.24
N ARG A 308 16.03 1.99 -13.79
CA ARG A 308 16.68 0.70 -14.03
C ARG A 308 16.60 0.33 -15.49
N VAL A 309 17.75 0.24 -16.13
CA VAL A 309 17.86 -0.08 -17.56
C VAL A 309 17.78 -1.59 -17.74
N SER A 310 16.71 -2.05 -18.39
CA SER A 310 16.55 -3.44 -18.84
C SER A 310 15.66 -3.50 -20.07
N GLU A 311 15.70 -4.63 -20.78
CA GLU A 311 14.84 -4.85 -21.94
C GLU A 311 13.36 -4.96 -21.52
N TYR A 312 13.11 -5.66 -20.42
CA TYR A 312 11.75 -5.80 -19.89
C TYR A 312 11.16 -4.44 -19.48
N ASN A 313 11.94 -3.62 -18.78
CA ASN A 313 11.48 -2.30 -18.34
C ASN A 313 11.23 -1.36 -19.52
N GLU A 314 12.07 -1.38 -20.55
CA GLU A 314 11.84 -0.66 -21.80
C GLU A 314 10.50 -1.05 -22.43
N GLN A 315 10.25 -2.35 -22.58
CA GLN A 315 9.00 -2.84 -23.16
C GLN A 315 7.79 -2.48 -22.30
N ALA A 316 7.88 -2.64 -20.97
CA ALA A 316 6.81 -2.30 -20.05
C ALA A 316 6.42 -0.82 -20.12
N LEU A 317 7.40 0.10 -20.25
CA LEU A 317 7.15 1.52 -20.45
C LEU A 317 6.41 1.80 -21.75
N ARG A 318 6.74 1.10 -22.86
CA ARG A 318 6.04 1.23 -24.14
C ARG A 318 4.59 0.75 -24.04
N GLU A 319 4.35 -0.37 -23.37
CA GLU A 319 3.00 -0.88 -23.11
C GLU A 319 2.20 0.07 -22.23
N GLN A 320 2.82 0.65 -21.19
CA GLN A 320 2.18 1.67 -20.36
C GLN A 320 1.87 2.95 -21.16
N ALA A 321 2.72 3.31 -22.13
CA ALA A 321 2.49 4.45 -23.00
C ALA A 321 1.25 4.24 -23.89
N ILE A 322 1.07 3.03 -24.46
CA ILE A 322 -0.11 2.67 -25.25
C ILE A 322 -1.36 2.79 -24.36
N ARG A 323 -1.37 2.17 -23.20
CA ARG A 323 -2.51 2.26 -22.25
C ARG A 323 -2.83 3.70 -21.86
N SER A 324 -1.82 4.56 -21.74
CA SER A 324 -2.02 5.99 -21.45
C SER A 324 -2.64 6.73 -22.63
N ALA A 325 -2.21 6.43 -23.87
CA ALA A 325 -2.80 7.01 -25.07
C ALA A 325 -4.27 6.62 -25.23
N ASP A 326 -4.59 5.34 -25.03
CA ASP A 326 -5.96 4.81 -25.09
C ASP A 326 -6.87 5.46 -24.02
N ALA A 327 -6.30 5.83 -22.88
CA ALA A 327 -6.99 6.57 -21.83
C ALA A 327 -7.04 8.10 -22.05
N GLY A 328 -6.55 8.60 -23.21
CA GLY A 328 -6.49 10.02 -23.52
C GLY A 328 -5.41 10.82 -22.78
N LEU A 329 -4.50 10.15 -22.07
CA LEU A 329 -3.41 10.77 -21.30
C LEU A 329 -2.18 10.98 -22.19
N THR A 330 -2.30 11.86 -23.19
CA THR A 330 -1.32 12.05 -24.27
C THR A 330 0.06 12.44 -23.74
N ASP A 331 0.16 13.32 -22.76
CA ASP A 331 1.46 13.78 -22.25
C ASP A 331 2.16 12.69 -21.43
N ALA A 332 1.41 11.91 -20.65
CA ALA A 332 1.94 10.74 -19.95
C ALA A 332 2.43 9.65 -20.93
N SER A 333 1.72 9.44 -22.05
CA SER A 333 2.14 8.54 -23.11
C SER A 333 3.46 9.00 -23.74
N LYS A 334 3.56 10.28 -24.15
CA LYS A 334 4.80 10.85 -24.73
C LYS A 334 5.99 10.75 -23.76
N PHE A 335 5.77 11.04 -22.50
CA PHE A 335 6.80 10.93 -21.45
C PHE A 335 7.34 9.50 -21.38
N ARG A 336 6.46 8.49 -21.30
CA ARG A 336 6.87 7.08 -21.23
C ARG A 336 7.61 6.61 -22.46
N ILE A 337 7.18 7.05 -23.67
CA ILE A 337 7.90 6.76 -24.91
C ILE A 337 9.31 7.35 -24.87
N ARG A 338 9.47 8.63 -24.47
CA ARG A 338 10.78 9.26 -24.32
C ARG A 338 11.68 8.47 -23.39
N VAL A 339 11.18 8.14 -22.16
CA VAL A 339 11.98 7.36 -21.19
C VAL A 339 12.37 6.00 -21.77
N ALA A 340 11.46 5.29 -22.47
CA ALA A 340 11.76 4.01 -23.10
C ALA A 340 12.83 4.14 -24.19
N ASP A 341 12.78 5.21 -25.02
CA ASP A 341 13.78 5.47 -26.06
C ASP A 341 15.16 5.78 -25.48
N ASP A 342 15.20 6.56 -24.41
CA ASP A 342 16.44 6.88 -23.71
C ASP A 342 16.99 5.66 -22.95
N MET A 343 16.13 4.83 -22.35
CA MET A 343 16.49 3.55 -21.75
C MET A 343 17.12 2.60 -22.76
N ARG A 344 16.56 2.51 -23.97
CA ARG A 344 17.13 1.69 -25.06
C ARG A 344 18.53 2.15 -25.44
N LYS A 345 18.76 3.46 -25.55
CA LYS A 345 20.10 4.03 -25.80
C LYS A 345 21.08 3.68 -24.68
N SER A 346 20.65 3.85 -23.43
CA SER A 346 21.44 3.54 -22.24
C SER A 346 21.80 2.05 -22.19
N ARG A 347 20.87 1.15 -22.53
CA ARG A 347 21.09 -0.30 -22.59
C ARG A 347 22.15 -0.66 -23.64
N ILE A 348 22.11 -0.05 -24.83
CA ILE A 348 23.11 -0.25 -25.90
C ILE A 348 24.50 0.19 -25.41
N ASN A 349 24.57 1.21 -24.57
CA ASN A 349 25.82 1.74 -24.01
C ASN A 349 26.30 0.98 -22.75
N GLY A 350 25.56 -0.06 -22.30
CA GLY A 350 25.91 -0.86 -21.13
C GLY A 350 25.70 -0.15 -19.78
N THR A 351 24.75 0.79 -19.72
CA THR A 351 24.39 1.53 -18.49
C THR A 351 23.31 0.77 -17.73
N ASP A 352 23.47 0.57 -16.43
CA ASP A 352 22.50 -0.11 -15.56
C ASP A 352 21.45 0.81 -14.97
N LEU A 353 21.82 2.05 -14.63
CA LEU A 353 20.94 3.11 -14.14
C LEU A 353 21.03 4.33 -15.05
N MET A 354 19.90 4.82 -15.49
CA MET A 354 19.77 6.00 -16.36
C MET A 354 19.16 7.16 -15.57
N LEU A 355 19.91 8.24 -15.41
CA LEU A 355 19.42 9.47 -14.80
C LEU A 355 18.34 10.11 -15.70
N ASP A 356 17.21 10.48 -15.15
CA ASP A 356 16.20 11.29 -15.84
C ASP A 356 16.55 12.79 -15.73
N GLU A 357 17.18 13.32 -16.76
CA GLU A 357 17.59 14.73 -16.85
C GLU A 357 16.43 15.69 -17.16
N ALA A 358 15.22 15.18 -17.38
CA ALA A 358 14.08 15.97 -17.83
C ALA A 358 13.42 16.83 -16.72
N ARG A 359 13.87 16.73 -15.48
CA ARG A 359 13.44 17.62 -14.40
C ARG A 359 14.39 18.80 -14.28
N PRO A 360 13.90 20.05 -14.27
CA PRO A 360 14.76 21.20 -14.07
C PRO A 360 15.38 21.15 -12.67
N THR A 361 16.66 20.88 -12.60
CA THR A 361 17.49 21.07 -11.41
C THR A 361 17.80 22.56 -11.26
N GLY A 362 16.82 23.37 -10.95
CA GLY A 362 17.04 24.77 -10.62
C GLY A 362 16.98 24.99 -9.10
N PRO A 363 17.68 25.99 -8.57
CA PRO A 363 17.45 26.40 -7.19
C PRO A 363 15.96 26.72 -7.04
N GLY A 364 15.24 25.98 -6.23
CA GLY A 364 13.84 26.24 -5.92
C GLY A 364 13.68 27.68 -5.46
N LEU A 365 12.68 28.38 -5.99
CA LEU A 365 12.37 29.73 -5.51
C LEU A 365 11.91 29.58 -4.05
N PRO A 366 12.33 30.51 -3.16
CA PRO A 366 11.87 30.50 -1.77
C PRO A 366 10.34 30.42 -1.70
N LEU A 367 9.82 29.50 -0.90
CA LEU A 367 8.38 29.24 -0.71
C LEU A 367 7.64 30.32 0.08
N GLN A 368 8.14 31.55 0.09
CA GLN A 368 7.49 32.69 0.75
C GLN A 368 6.37 33.27 -0.12
N THR A 369 5.38 32.46 -0.44
CA THR A 369 4.11 32.98 -0.94
C THR A 369 3.16 33.09 0.25
N PRO A 370 2.56 34.24 0.54
CA PRO A 370 1.54 34.32 1.57
C PRO A 370 0.44 33.31 1.33
N SER A 371 -0.04 32.67 2.40
CA SER A 371 -1.18 31.76 2.29
C SER A 371 -2.39 32.49 1.67
N PRO A 372 -3.09 31.87 0.73
CA PRO A 372 -4.36 32.39 0.28
C PRO A 372 -5.48 32.17 1.30
N PHE A 373 -5.27 31.31 2.30
CA PHE A 373 -6.25 31.01 3.34
C PHE A 373 -6.17 32.02 4.50
N GLN A 374 -7.32 32.50 4.95
CA GLN A 374 -7.44 33.43 6.08
C GLN A 374 -7.45 32.72 7.43
N GLY A 375 -7.97 31.49 7.46
CA GLY A 375 -8.04 30.65 8.65
C GLY A 375 -6.94 29.61 8.73
N LYS A 376 -7.16 28.59 9.54
CA LYS A 376 -6.23 27.51 9.80
C LYS A 376 -6.40 26.40 8.77
N VAL A 377 -5.31 25.89 8.27
CA VAL A 377 -5.27 24.76 7.31
C VAL A 377 -4.53 23.59 7.95
N TYR A 378 -5.16 22.43 7.89
CA TYR A 378 -4.62 21.21 8.46
C TYR A 378 -4.46 20.12 7.40
N LEU A 379 -3.38 19.35 7.49
CA LEU A 379 -3.22 18.07 6.83
C LEU A 379 -3.51 16.98 7.86
N LEU A 380 -4.57 16.20 7.67
CA LEU A 380 -4.94 15.09 8.54
C LEU A 380 -4.50 13.77 7.92
N THR A 381 -3.58 13.08 8.57
CA THR A 381 -3.07 11.77 8.15
C THR A 381 -3.42 10.65 9.08
N ASP A 382 -3.28 9.44 8.58
CA ASP A 382 -3.28 8.20 9.35
C ASP A 382 -2.19 7.24 8.84
N TRP A 383 -2.10 6.07 9.44
CA TRP A 383 -1.10 5.03 9.15
C TRP A 383 -1.18 4.42 7.74
N TYR A 384 -2.16 4.82 6.92
CA TYR A 384 -2.30 4.35 5.54
C TYR A 384 -1.72 5.31 4.51
N CYS A 385 -1.37 6.55 4.89
CA CYS A 385 -0.80 7.52 3.95
C CYS A 385 0.55 7.04 3.42
N ALA A 386 0.57 6.50 2.20
CA ALA A 386 1.74 5.90 1.55
C ALA A 386 1.86 6.36 0.09
N SER A 387 3.01 6.16 -0.52
CA SER A 387 3.28 6.41 -1.94
C SER A 387 2.87 7.83 -2.37
N ALA A 388 1.98 8.02 -3.35
CA ALA A 388 1.52 9.34 -3.79
C ALA A 388 0.87 10.19 -2.68
N CYS A 389 0.36 9.57 -1.58
CA CYS A 389 -0.08 10.31 -0.40
C CYS A 389 1.09 10.99 0.32
N LEU A 390 2.25 10.35 0.38
CA LEU A 390 3.46 10.97 0.95
C LEU A 390 3.97 12.13 0.09
N ASP A 391 3.90 12.01 -1.25
CA ASP A 391 4.23 13.12 -2.16
C ASP A 391 3.30 14.33 -1.92
N PHE A 392 2.02 14.07 -1.69
CA PHE A 392 1.06 15.12 -1.31
C PHE A 392 1.36 15.68 0.09
N ALA A 393 1.69 14.82 1.05
CA ALA A 393 2.08 15.25 2.39
C ALA A 393 3.36 16.12 2.35
N ASP A 394 4.33 15.78 1.50
CA ASP A 394 5.52 16.62 1.24
C ASP A 394 5.13 18.01 0.76
N ASN A 395 4.22 18.08 -0.23
CA ASN A 395 3.75 19.36 -0.73
C ASN A 395 3.06 20.17 0.38
N MET A 396 2.11 19.56 1.10
CA MET A 396 1.33 20.24 2.14
C MET A 396 2.20 20.71 3.31
N ARG A 397 3.16 19.90 3.77
CA ARG A 397 4.05 20.22 4.89
C ARG A 397 5.06 21.32 4.54
N ASN A 398 5.32 21.55 3.27
CA ASN A 398 6.17 22.64 2.78
C ASN A 398 5.40 23.96 2.56
N LEU A 399 4.08 23.96 2.69
CA LEU A 399 3.26 25.17 2.72
C LEU A 399 3.29 25.76 4.13
N ALA A 400 3.67 27.06 4.26
CA ALA A 400 3.97 27.69 5.53
C ALA A 400 2.81 27.67 6.56
N ASP A 401 1.57 27.60 6.07
CA ASP A 401 0.39 27.74 6.92
C ASP A 401 -0.37 26.41 7.14
N VAL A 402 0.22 25.30 6.70
CA VAL A 402 -0.38 23.98 6.89
C VAL A 402 0.23 23.30 8.11
N VAL A 403 -0.64 22.88 9.03
CA VAL A 403 -0.26 22.12 10.22
C VAL A 403 -0.58 20.66 10.02
N HIS A 404 0.41 19.78 10.11
CA HIS A 404 0.23 18.33 10.04
C HIS A 404 -0.33 17.80 11.36
N ILE A 405 -1.49 17.15 11.30
CA ILE A 405 -2.22 16.61 12.47
C ILE A 405 -2.66 15.17 12.22
N GLY A 406 -3.07 14.45 13.25
CA GLY A 406 -3.64 13.11 13.17
C GLY A 406 -2.71 12.02 13.70
N GLN A 407 -2.55 10.94 12.95
CA GLN A 407 -1.62 9.85 13.23
C GLN A 407 -0.41 9.91 12.29
N PRO A 408 0.72 9.25 12.63
CA PRO A 408 1.84 9.10 11.72
C PRO A 408 1.40 8.54 10.37
N THR A 409 2.08 8.94 9.30
CA THR A 409 1.88 8.35 7.98
C THR A 409 2.43 6.91 7.96
N SER A 410 2.09 6.12 6.95
CA SER A 410 2.92 4.98 6.58
C SER A 410 4.30 5.46 6.12
N ALA A 411 5.18 4.55 5.83
CA ALA A 411 6.43 4.82 5.17
C ALA A 411 6.40 4.26 3.74
N ASP A 412 7.39 4.61 2.94
CA ASP A 412 7.51 4.13 1.58
C ASP A 412 8.97 3.86 1.24
N SER A 413 9.17 2.99 0.26
CA SER A 413 10.46 2.76 -0.36
C SER A 413 10.81 3.92 -1.32
N VAL A 414 12.10 4.13 -1.57
CA VAL A 414 12.55 5.03 -2.63
C VAL A 414 12.41 4.43 -4.02
N TYR A 415 12.13 3.10 -4.10
CA TYR A 415 11.90 2.40 -5.35
C TYR A 415 10.43 2.47 -5.72
N ILE A 416 10.10 2.96 -6.91
CA ILE A 416 8.71 3.19 -7.33
C ILE A 416 8.47 2.97 -8.83
N ASP A 417 7.19 3.15 -9.24
CA ASP A 417 6.64 2.86 -10.56
C ASP A 417 6.70 1.37 -10.91
N ASN A 418 5.60 0.69 -10.60
CA ASN A 418 5.54 -0.77 -10.68
C ASN A 418 5.16 -1.30 -12.05
N VAL A 419 5.76 -2.43 -12.38
CA VAL A 419 5.29 -3.36 -13.40
C VAL A 419 4.96 -4.71 -12.78
N TRP A 420 4.16 -5.50 -13.48
CA TRP A 420 3.62 -6.78 -13.01
C TRP A 420 3.83 -7.87 -14.02
N LYS A 421 4.10 -9.08 -13.53
CA LYS A 421 4.09 -10.30 -14.34
C LYS A 421 3.35 -11.42 -13.61
N ASP A 422 2.82 -12.38 -14.37
CA ASP A 422 2.37 -13.65 -13.79
C ASP A 422 3.59 -14.52 -13.50
N LEU A 423 3.58 -15.21 -12.35
CA LEU A 423 4.61 -16.19 -12.01
C LEU A 423 4.39 -17.52 -12.77
N PRO A 424 5.44 -18.32 -13.03
CA PRO A 424 5.39 -19.56 -13.80
C PRO A 424 4.32 -20.55 -13.35
N SER A 425 4.07 -20.69 -12.05
CA SER A 425 3.03 -21.58 -11.53
C SER A 425 1.60 -21.13 -11.89
N GLY A 426 1.39 -19.86 -12.24
CA GLY A 426 0.07 -19.26 -12.46
C GLY A 426 -0.74 -19.05 -11.19
N GLU A 427 -0.14 -19.20 -10.00
CA GLU A 427 -0.81 -19.02 -8.71
C GLU A 427 -0.75 -17.58 -8.21
N MET A 428 0.35 -16.86 -8.51
CA MET A 428 0.56 -15.48 -8.07
C MET A 428 1.07 -14.57 -9.21
N LYS A 429 0.90 -13.27 -8.99
CA LYS A 429 1.52 -12.19 -9.75
C LYS A 429 2.55 -11.52 -8.89
N PHE A 430 3.65 -11.11 -9.50
CA PHE A 430 4.75 -10.40 -8.85
C PHE A 430 4.96 -9.03 -9.47
N SER A 431 5.26 -8.03 -8.64
CA SER A 431 5.62 -6.70 -9.12
C SER A 431 6.97 -6.24 -8.59
N TRP A 432 7.60 -5.35 -9.37
CA TRP A 432 8.80 -4.63 -8.98
C TRP A 432 8.79 -3.21 -9.49
N SER A 433 9.69 -2.38 -8.92
CA SER A 433 9.84 -0.97 -9.27
C SER A 433 10.76 -0.75 -10.46
N LEU A 434 10.43 0.25 -11.29
CA LEU A 434 11.21 0.61 -12.48
C LEU A 434 12.34 1.60 -12.18
N LYS A 435 12.22 2.38 -11.11
CA LYS A 435 13.11 3.51 -10.83
C LYS A 435 13.34 3.71 -9.35
N VAL A 436 14.39 4.46 -9.02
CA VAL A 436 14.71 4.89 -7.67
C VAL A 436 14.74 6.41 -7.60
N TYR A 437 14.12 6.96 -6.56
CA TYR A 437 14.22 8.37 -6.23
C TYR A 437 15.50 8.66 -5.44
N ARG A 438 16.22 9.72 -5.83
CA ARG A 438 17.31 10.31 -5.07
C ARG A 438 16.83 11.56 -4.35
N ASN A 439 17.34 11.79 -3.15
CA ASN A 439 17.00 12.97 -2.35
C ASN A 439 15.49 13.18 -2.12
N ARG A 440 14.72 12.09 -2.06
CA ARG A 440 13.30 12.16 -1.70
C ARG A 440 13.18 12.71 -0.27
N LEU A 441 12.25 13.66 -0.05
CA LEU A 441 12.02 14.25 1.28
C LEU A 441 11.59 13.18 2.28
N CYS A 442 10.64 12.31 1.89
CA CYS A 442 10.33 11.10 2.61
C CYS A 442 11.38 10.04 2.27
N ALA A 443 12.43 9.92 3.09
CA ALA A 443 13.53 8.98 2.86
C ALA A 443 13.03 7.52 2.94
N ASN A 444 13.86 6.59 2.46
CA ASN A 444 13.54 5.17 2.40
C ASN A 444 13.05 4.61 3.75
N ASN A 445 11.83 4.09 3.78
CA ASN A 445 11.19 3.53 4.97
C ASN A 445 11.06 4.51 6.16
N ILE A 446 11.02 5.81 5.89
CA ILE A 446 10.77 6.85 6.90
C ILE A 446 9.32 7.34 6.77
N TRP A 447 8.67 7.51 7.91
CA TRP A 447 7.31 8.07 8.02
C TRP A 447 7.35 9.50 8.53
N TYR A 448 6.24 10.19 8.39
CA TYR A 448 6.04 11.52 8.98
C TYR A 448 5.22 11.44 10.26
N ASP A 449 5.79 11.92 11.36
CA ASP A 449 5.02 12.20 12.56
C ASP A 449 4.26 13.53 12.40
N PRO A 450 2.96 13.57 12.77
CA PRO A 450 2.23 14.83 12.82
C PRO A 450 2.76 15.72 13.94
N VAL A 451 2.67 17.04 13.73
CA VAL A 451 3.04 18.04 14.76
C VAL A 451 2.11 17.92 15.97
N ILE A 452 0.82 17.63 15.73
CA ILE A 452 -0.17 17.41 16.77
C ILE A 452 -0.79 16.04 16.56
N ARG A 453 -0.48 15.11 17.47
CA ARG A 453 -1.00 13.74 17.40
C ARG A 453 -2.41 13.63 17.90
N TRP A 454 -3.22 12.83 17.22
CA TRP A 454 -4.51 12.37 17.72
C TRP A 454 -4.31 11.38 18.87
N THR A 455 -4.94 11.65 19.99
CA THR A 455 -4.87 10.82 21.22
C THR A 455 -6.22 10.21 21.58
N GLY A 456 -7.26 10.43 20.77
CA GLY A 456 -8.60 9.86 20.97
C GLY A 456 -8.71 8.40 20.52
N GLY A 457 -9.93 7.89 20.49
CA GLY A 457 -10.28 6.59 19.90
C GLY A 457 -10.19 6.60 18.35
N GLU A 458 -11.20 6.06 17.69
CA GLU A 458 -11.32 6.16 16.23
C GLU A 458 -11.43 7.63 15.80
N MET A 459 -10.81 7.96 14.67
CA MET A 459 -10.84 9.31 14.12
C MET A 459 -12.12 9.50 13.26
N GLU A 460 -13.29 9.46 13.92
CA GLU A 460 -14.57 9.78 13.28
C GLU A 460 -14.64 11.26 12.90
N ASP A 461 -15.36 11.58 11.82
CA ASP A 461 -15.39 12.93 11.24
C ASP A 461 -15.83 14.01 12.22
N GLU A 462 -16.88 13.76 12.99
CA GLU A 462 -17.39 14.68 14.00
C GLU A 462 -16.40 14.88 15.15
N ALA A 463 -15.74 13.82 15.59
CA ALA A 463 -14.73 13.88 16.64
C ALA A 463 -13.51 14.70 16.18
N VAL A 464 -13.07 14.50 14.93
CA VAL A 464 -12.00 15.29 14.32
C VAL A 464 -12.40 16.75 14.17
N ALA A 465 -13.63 17.04 13.74
CA ALA A 465 -14.13 18.43 13.62
C ALA A 465 -14.13 19.15 14.97
N GLN A 466 -14.56 18.48 16.03
CA GLN A 466 -14.50 19.04 17.40
C GLN A 466 -13.05 19.28 17.84
N TRP A 467 -12.18 18.30 17.61
CA TRP A 467 -10.77 18.41 17.97
C TRP A 467 -10.07 19.56 17.26
N VAL A 468 -10.26 19.71 15.95
CA VAL A 468 -9.66 20.77 15.12
C VAL A 468 -9.99 22.17 15.69
N LYS A 469 -11.22 22.40 16.17
CA LYS A 469 -11.62 23.66 16.78
C LYS A 469 -10.84 23.96 18.07
N THR A 470 -10.40 22.93 18.81
CA THR A 470 -9.59 23.12 20.03
C THR A 470 -8.13 23.47 19.74
N LEU A 471 -7.64 23.18 18.53
CA LEU A 471 -6.25 23.44 18.12
C LEU A 471 -6.00 24.92 17.76
N ALA A 472 -7.03 25.73 17.63
CA ALA A 472 -6.92 27.15 17.28
C ALA A 472 -6.59 28.06 18.47
N ASN A 473 -6.71 27.55 19.70
CA ASN A 473 -6.41 28.22 20.94
C ASN A 473 -5.00 27.84 21.39
#